data_63581118025f69bd1e3086945ea19ec6
#
_entry.id   63581118025f69bd1e3086945ea19ec6
#
_cell.length_a   1.000
_cell.length_b   1.000
_cell.length_c   1.000
_cell.angle_alpha   90.00
_cell.angle_beta   90.00
_cell.angle_gamma   90.00
#
_symmetry.space_group_name_H-M   'P 1'
#
loop_
_entity.id
_entity.type
_entity.pdbx_description
1 polymer ?
#
loop_
_entity_poly.entity_id
_entity_poly.type
_entity_poly.pdbx_seq_one_letter_code
_entity_poly.pdbx_strand_id
1 'polypeptide(L)'
;TGEFAMKLWQEAGLPAGVINLVQGAKETGIALADAKGLDGVLFTGSANTGHILHRQFAGQPGKMLALEMGGNNPMVITDQFGDADATVYTIIQSAFISAGQRCTCARRLYVPVGEKGDQLLDKLVAATLKIRVDQPFAEPAPFMGPQISEAAAKFILDAQANLQSLGGVSLVEAKAGEAAFVSPGIIDATNIAELPDEEYFGPLLQVVRYQSLEQAVELANDTRFGLSAGLVSTDDSEWEYFVDHIRA
;
A
#
# COMPACT_ATOMS: atom_id res chain seq x y z
N THR A 1 -8.27 3.84 20.22
CA THR A 1 -6.88 4.38 20.23
C THR A 1 -6.89 5.89 20.46
N GLY A 2 -7.64 6.71 19.70
CA GLY A 2 -7.66 8.18 19.84
C GLY A 2 -8.02 8.67 21.24
N GLU A 3 -9.08 8.15 21.85
CA GLU A 3 -9.46 8.51 23.23
C GLU A 3 -8.37 8.17 24.25
N PHE A 4 -7.68 7.05 24.06
CA PHE A 4 -6.56 6.67 24.93
C PHE A 4 -5.39 7.65 24.79
N ALA A 5 -5.05 8.05 23.57
CA ALA A 5 -4.03 9.06 23.32
C ALA A 5 -4.39 10.41 23.98
N MET A 6 -5.67 10.84 23.91
CA MET A 6 -6.14 12.05 24.57
C MET A 6 -5.95 11.99 26.09
N LYS A 7 -6.22 10.84 26.73
CA LYS A 7 -5.97 10.67 28.17
C LYS A 7 -4.49 10.84 28.52
N LEU A 8 -3.59 10.20 27.73
CA LEU A 8 -2.15 10.35 27.96
C LEU A 8 -1.68 11.80 27.84
N TRP A 9 -2.17 12.55 26.86
CA TRP A 9 -1.84 13.97 26.72
C TRP A 9 -2.37 14.81 27.89
N GLN A 10 -3.59 14.55 28.37
CA GLN A 10 -4.15 15.20 29.55
C GLN A 10 -3.31 14.91 30.81
N GLU A 11 -2.94 13.64 31.02
CA GLU A 11 -2.06 13.23 32.13
C GLU A 11 -0.67 13.85 32.05
N ALA A 12 -0.15 14.10 30.82
CA ALA A 12 1.10 14.79 30.58
C ALA A 12 1.01 16.32 30.76
N GLY A 13 -0.16 16.84 31.12
CA GLY A 13 -0.35 18.28 31.41
C GLY A 13 -0.67 19.14 30.17
N LEU A 14 -1.15 18.56 29.08
CA LEU A 14 -1.59 19.34 27.93
C LEU A 14 -2.74 20.28 28.31
N PRO A 15 -2.64 21.60 28.06
CA PRO A 15 -3.72 22.53 28.38
C PRO A 15 -5.01 22.21 27.63
N ALA A 16 -6.15 22.44 28.29
CA ALA A 16 -7.46 22.21 27.67
C ALA A 16 -7.64 23.08 26.41
N GLY A 17 -8.20 22.48 25.36
CA GLY A 17 -8.48 23.15 24.09
C GLY A 17 -7.34 23.16 23.07
N VAL A 18 -6.11 22.74 23.45
CA VAL A 18 -4.98 22.66 22.50
C VAL A 18 -5.16 21.53 21.50
N ILE A 19 -5.58 20.35 21.97
CA ILE A 19 -5.95 19.21 21.11
C ILE A 19 -7.38 18.80 21.46
N ASN A 20 -8.21 18.64 20.43
CA ASN A 20 -9.59 18.19 20.55
C ASN A 20 -9.83 17.00 19.64
N LEU A 21 -10.39 15.92 20.18
CA LEU A 21 -10.74 14.72 19.41
C LEU A 21 -12.20 14.79 18.97
N VAL A 22 -12.43 14.71 17.66
CA VAL A 22 -13.75 14.52 17.09
C VAL A 22 -13.75 13.19 16.36
N GLN A 23 -14.71 12.33 16.66
CA GLN A 23 -14.88 11.02 16.03
C GLN A 23 -16.14 10.98 15.20
N GLY A 24 -16.10 10.32 14.07
CA GLY A 24 -17.26 10.14 13.21
C GLY A 24 -16.89 9.57 11.84
N ALA A 25 -17.87 9.50 10.97
CA ALA A 25 -17.73 9.07 9.59
C ALA A 25 -17.61 10.28 8.64
N LYS A 26 -17.99 10.10 7.38
CA LYS A 26 -17.89 11.09 6.30
C LYS A 26 -18.52 12.43 6.65
N GLU A 27 -19.70 12.42 7.27
CA GLU A 27 -20.46 13.64 7.62
C GLU A 27 -19.71 14.51 8.63
N THR A 28 -19.04 13.87 9.60
CA THR A 28 -18.22 14.57 10.59
C THR A 28 -17.00 15.21 9.94
N GLY A 29 -16.34 14.49 9.03
CA GLY A 29 -15.21 15.02 8.27
C GLY A 29 -15.60 16.23 7.40
N ILE A 30 -16.75 16.16 6.72
CA ILE A 30 -17.29 17.28 5.93
C ILE A 30 -17.54 18.49 6.83
N ALA A 31 -18.24 18.31 7.96
CA ALA A 31 -18.57 19.39 8.88
C ALA A 31 -17.29 20.07 9.45
N LEU A 32 -16.25 19.27 9.72
CA LEU A 32 -14.97 19.82 10.17
C LEU A 32 -14.29 20.63 9.04
N ALA A 33 -14.25 20.11 7.82
CA ALA A 33 -13.63 20.79 6.68
C ALA A 33 -14.36 22.07 6.28
N ASP A 34 -15.68 22.16 6.54
CA ASP A 34 -16.52 23.35 6.29
C ASP A 34 -16.46 24.40 7.41
N ALA A 35 -15.78 24.11 8.52
CA ALA A 35 -15.77 25.04 9.66
C ALA A 35 -15.09 26.37 9.30
N LYS A 36 -15.80 27.49 9.56
CA LYS A 36 -15.36 28.83 9.17
C LYS A 36 -14.06 29.29 9.86
N GLY A 37 -13.80 28.79 11.07
CA GLY A 37 -12.62 29.14 11.84
C GLY A 37 -11.40 28.23 11.57
N LEU A 38 -11.45 27.42 10.53
CA LEU A 38 -10.36 26.48 10.19
C LEU A 38 -9.27 27.20 9.40
N ASP A 39 -8.04 27.18 9.91
CA ASP A 39 -6.86 27.78 9.27
C ASP A 39 -6.17 26.82 8.28
N GLY A 40 -6.43 25.52 8.40
CA GLY A 40 -5.89 24.51 7.48
C GLY A 40 -6.34 23.10 7.78
N VAL A 41 -6.01 22.20 6.88
CA VAL A 41 -6.26 20.76 6.99
C VAL A 41 -4.99 20.00 6.68
N LEU A 42 -4.60 19.11 7.59
CA LEU A 42 -3.62 18.07 7.37
C LEU A 42 -4.41 16.76 7.24
N PHE A 43 -4.48 16.23 6.03
CA PHE A 43 -5.31 15.08 5.69
C PHE A 43 -4.45 13.86 5.40
N THR A 44 -4.83 12.72 5.94
CA THR A 44 -4.32 11.41 5.54
C THR A 44 -5.50 10.52 5.18
N GLY A 45 -5.49 9.97 3.95
CA GLY A 45 -6.56 9.08 3.50
C GLY A 45 -6.51 8.77 2.00
N SER A 46 -7.65 8.40 1.42
CA SER A 46 -7.71 8.03 0.01
C SER A 46 -7.47 9.22 -0.93
N ALA A 47 -6.85 8.97 -2.09
CA ALA A 47 -6.65 9.97 -3.13
C ALA A 47 -7.96 10.64 -3.56
N ASN A 48 -9.08 9.87 -3.64
CA ASN A 48 -10.38 10.42 -3.98
C ASN A 48 -10.86 11.48 -2.98
N THR A 49 -10.71 11.23 -1.68
CA THR A 49 -11.06 12.21 -0.64
C THR A 49 -10.11 13.41 -0.68
N GLY A 50 -8.82 13.20 -0.88
CA GLY A 50 -7.84 14.28 -1.04
C GLY A 50 -8.18 15.20 -2.21
N HIS A 51 -8.59 14.65 -3.35
CA HIS A 51 -9.05 15.44 -4.49
C HIS A 51 -10.32 16.26 -4.21
N ILE A 52 -11.25 15.73 -3.39
CA ILE A 52 -12.43 16.48 -2.94
C ILE A 52 -12.00 17.67 -2.09
N LEU A 53 -11.14 17.45 -1.10
CA LEU A 53 -10.60 18.51 -0.23
C LEU A 53 -9.83 19.54 -1.05
N HIS A 54 -8.99 19.13 -1.99
CA HIS A 54 -8.26 20.04 -2.85
C HIS A 54 -9.19 20.97 -3.64
N ARG A 55 -10.28 20.45 -4.21
CA ARG A 55 -11.29 21.27 -4.89
C ARG A 55 -12.02 22.22 -3.94
N GLN A 56 -12.35 21.75 -2.71
CA GLN A 56 -13.04 22.55 -1.70
C GLN A 56 -12.20 23.73 -1.21
N PHE A 57 -10.89 23.53 -1.09
CA PHE A 57 -9.96 24.57 -0.62
C PHE A 57 -9.38 25.42 -1.77
N ALA A 58 -9.66 25.09 -3.02
CA ALA A 58 -9.24 25.88 -4.17
C ALA A 58 -9.78 27.32 -4.05
N GLY A 59 -8.93 28.30 -4.27
CA GLY A 59 -9.27 29.72 -4.12
C GLY A 59 -9.28 30.25 -2.69
N GLN A 60 -8.83 29.49 -1.69
CA GLN A 60 -8.69 29.91 -0.30
C GLN A 60 -7.20 30.00 0.11
N PRO A 61 -6.41 30.93 -0.46
CA PRO A 61 -4.95 30.97 -0.27
C PRO A 61 -4.50 31.23 1.16
N GLY A 62 -5.39 31.72 2.01
CA GLY A 62 -5.12 31.90 3.45
C GLY A 62 -5.23 30.63 4.29
N LYS A 63 -5.63 29.50 3.68
CA LYS A 63 -5.75 28.23 4.39
C LYS A 63 -4.70 27.24 3.92
N MET A 64 -4.06 26.57 4.86
CA MET A 64 -3.10 25.51 4.56
C MET A 64 -3.84 24.21 4.22
N LEU A 65 -3.40 23.51 3.18
CA LEU A 65 -3.87 22.17 2.83
C LEU A 65 -2.65 21.26 2.56
N ALA A 66 -2.48 20.25 3.39
CA ALA A 66 -1.50 19.19 3.18
C ALA A 66 -2.24 17.85 3.03
N LEU A 67 -1.96 17.14 1.94
CA LEU A 67 -2.66 15.92 1.57
C LEU A 67 -1.67 14.75 1.52
N GLU A 68 -1.76 13.88 2.50
CA GLU A 68 -1.10 12.57 2.51
C GLU A 68 -2.09 11.51 2.01
N MET A 69 -1.88 11.06 0.79
CA MET A 69 -2.79 10.15 0.10
C MET A 69 -2.13 8.78 -0.11
N GLY A 70 -2.89 7.81 -0.55
CA GLY A 70 -2.38 6.51 -0.93
C GLY A 70 -1.48 6.53 -2.16
N GLY A 71 -0.88 5.38 -2.46
CA GLY A 71 0.02 5.17 -3.59
C GLY A 71 -0.18 3.80 -4.24
N ASN A 72 0.26 3.69 -5.48
CA ASN A 72 0.36 2.41 -6.17
C ASN A 72 1.83 1.98 -6.27
N ASN A 73 2.47 1.92 -5.10
CA ASN A 73 3.90 1.93 -4.91
C ASN A 73 4.61 0.77 -5.61
N PRO A 74 5.57 1.06 -6.51
CA PRO A 74 6.38 0.05 -7.16
C PRO A 74 7.52 -0.43 -6.26
N MET A 75 7.84 -1.71 -6.33
CA MET A 75 9.06 -2.32 -5.84
C MET A 75 9.73 -3.06 -6.98
N VAL A 76 10.91 -2.61 -7.37
CA VAL A 76 11.69 -3.20 -8.46
C VAL A 76 12.78 -4.10 -7.88
N ILE A 77 12.86 -5.32 -8.37
CA ILE A 77 13.92 -6.27 -8.03
C ILE A 77 14.76 -6.49 -9.28
N THR A 78 16.07 -6.26 -9.22
CA THR A 78 16.95 -6.52 -10.36
C THR A 78 17.58 -7.92 -10.31
N ASP A 79 18.30 -8.33 -11.35
CA ASP A 79 19.08 -9.57 -11.34
C ASP A 79 20.24 -9.54 -10.33
N GLN A 80 20.55 -8.37 -9.81
CA GLN A 80 21.59 -8.14 -8.79
C GLN A 80 21.01 -8.05 -7.38
N PHE A 81 19.91 -8.72 -7.07
CA PHE A 81 19.21 -8.61 -5.79
C PHE A 81 19.95 -9.22 -4.59
N GLY A 82 21.08 -9.88 -4.78
CA GLY A 82 21.87 -10.48 -3.71
C GLY A 82 21.25 -11.74 -3.10
N ASP A 83 21.05 -11.76 -1.79
CA ASP A 83 20.45 -12.91 -1.10
C ASP A 83 18.95 -13.01 -1.34
N ALA A 84 18.52 -14.15 -1.90
CA ALA A 84 17.12 -14.36 -2.28
C ALA A 84 16.16 -14.45 -1.07
N ASP A 85 16.58 -15.02 0.05
CA ASP A 85 15.73 -15.17 1.22
C ASP A 85 15.54 -13.82 1.93
N ALA A 86 16.60 -12.99 1.99
CA ALA A 86 16.51 -11.62 2.46
C ALA A 86 15.61 -10.76 1.56
N THR A 87 15.73 -10.94 0.24
CA THR A 87 14.89 -10.25 -0.76
C THR A 87 13.42 -10.64 -0.59
N VAL A 88 13.10 -11.92 -0.48
CA VAL A 88 11.74 -12.41 -0.22
C VAL A 88 11.17 -11.86 1.08
N TYR A 89 11.99 -11.85 2.16
CA TYR A 89 11.58 -11.24 3.42
C TYR A 89 11.24 -9.76 3.25
N THR A 90 12.06 -9.00 2.52
CA THR A 90 11.84 -7.58 2.25
C THR A 90 10.56 -7.35 1.45
N ILE A 91 10.30 -8.16 0.43
CA ILE A 91 9.05 -8.10 -0.36
C ILE A 91 7.83 -8.34 0.53
N ILE A 92 7.86 -9.40 1.35
CA ILE A 92 6.76 -9.73 2.27
C ILE A 92 6.52 -8.60 3.26
N GLN A 93 7.56 -8.04 3.86
CA GLN A 93 7.45 -6.90 4.78
C GLN A 93 6.87 -5.69 4.05
N SER A 94 7.35 -5.37 2.85
CA SER A 94 6.87 -4.21 2.08
C SER A 94 5.42 -4.35 1.63
N ALA A 95 4.98 -5.54 1.22
CA ALA A 95 3.65 -5.73 0.65
C ALA A 95 2.58 -6.05 1.69
N PHE A 96 2.89 -6.86 2.71
CA PHE A 96 1.88 -7.51 3.56
C PHE A 96 1.90 -7.06 5.02
N ILE A 97 2.90 -6.28 5.46
CA ILE A 97 2.89 -5.75 6.83
C ILE A 97 1.58 -5.00 7.11
N SER A 98 1.04 -5.15 8.32
CA SER A 98 -0.27 -4.58 8.71
C SER A 98 -1.41 -4.98 7.76
N ALA A 99 -1.36 -6.21 7.22
CA ALA A 99 -2.29 -6.71 6.22
C ALA A 99 -2.39 -5.83 4.95
N GLY A 100 -1.26 -5.26 4.51
CA GLY A 100 -1.21 -4.36 3.36
C GLY A 100 -1.87 -3.00 3.56
N GLN A 101 -2.25 -2.63 4.79
CA GLN A 101 -3.00 -1.42 5.10
C GLN A 101 -2.10 -0.25 5.51
N ARG A 102 -1.03 -0.01 4.74
CA ARG A 102 -0.22 1.21 4.85
C ARG A 102 -0.14 1.90 3.50
N CYS A 103 -0.11 3.21 3.51
CA CYS A 103 0.04 4.03 2.30
C CYS A 103 1.34 3.72 1.52
N THR A 104 2.41 3.29 2.23
CA THR A 104 3.72 2.94 1.65
C THR A 104 3.91 1.46 1.34
N CYS A 105 2.89 0.60 1.52
CA CYS A 105 3.02 -0.80 1.12
C CYS A 105 3.25 -0.92 -0.39
N ALA A 106 4.15 -1.84 -0.78
CA ALA A 106 4.33 -2.19 -2.19
C ALA A 106 3.04 -2.82 -2.75
N ARG A 107 2.56 -2.29 -3.88
CA ARG A 107 1.37 -2.76 -4.59
C ARG A 107 1.74 -3.48 -5.88
N ARG A 108 2.81 -3.01 -6.53
CA ARG A 108 3.34 -3.56 -7.78
C ARG A 108 4.78 -4.01 -7.55
N LEU A 109 5.04 -5.29 -7.80
CA LEU A 109 6.36 -5.90 -7.74
C LEU A 109 6.85 -6.15 -9.16
N TYR A 110 7.92 -5.49 -9.54
CA TYR A 110 8.56 -5.68 -10.84
C TYR A 110 9.71 -6.68 -10.69
N VAL A 111 9.66 -7.78 -11.46
CA VAL A 111 10.60 -8.90 -11.36
C VAL A 111 11.18 -9.20 -12.75
N PRO A 112 12.51 -9.32 -12.90
CA PRO A 112 13.12 -9.58 -14.21
C PRO A 112 12.65 -10.93 -14.79
N VAL A 113 12.51 -11.02 -16.11
CA VAL A 113 12.32 -12.30 -16.79
C VAL A 113 13.59 -13.13 -16.69
N GLY A 114 13.45 -14.45 -16.71
CA GLY A 114 14.58 -15.39 -16.68
C GLY A 114 14.69 -16.14 -15.36
N GLU A 115 15.69 -17.04 -15.30
CA GLU A 115 15.81 -18.05 -14.25
C GLU A 115 15.90 -17.46 -12.83
N LYS A 116 16.65 -16.37 -12.63
CA LYS A 116 16.76 -15.73 -11.31
C LYS A 116 15.44 -15.17 -10.82
N GLY A 117 14.71 -14.48 -11.70
CA GLY A 117 13.38 -13.95 -11.39
C GLY A 117 12.36 -15.05 -11.11
N ASP A 118 12.41 -16.15 -11.86
CA ASP A 118 11.52 -17.30 -11.68
C ASP A 118 11.78 -17.97 -10.32
N GLN A 119 13.05 -18.23 -9.98
CA GLN A 119 13.43 -18.78 -8.66
C GLN A 119 13.03 -17.88 -7.50
N LEU A 120 13.16 -16.55 -7.66
CA LEU A 120 12.72 -15.60 -6.66
C LEU A 120 11.19 -15.65 -6.44
N LEU A 121 10.41 -15.71 -7.54
CA LEU A 121 8.96 -15.82 -7.45
C LEU A 121 8.52 -17.16 -6.82
N ASP A 122 9.16 -18.26 -7.13
CA ASP A 122 8.87 -19.56 -6.51
C ASP A 122 9.11 -19.49 -4.97
N LYS A 123 10.21 -18.89 -4.55
CA LYS A 123 10.49 -18.67 -3.13
C LYS A 123 9.48 -17.73 -2.48
N LEU A 124 9.09 -16.64 -3.15
CA LEU A 124 8.10 -15.69 -2.66
C LEU A 124 6.73 -16.35 -2.47
N VAL A 125 6.28 -17.13 -3.45
CA VAL A 125 5.04 -17.93 -3.38
C VAL A 125 5.11 -18.88 -2.18
N ALA A 126 6.18 -19.68 -2.08
CA ALA A 126 6.34 -20.64 -1.00
C ALA A 126 6.37 -20.00 0.40
N ALA A 127 6.95 -18.80 0.53
CA ALA A 127 6.99 -18.04 1.78
C ALA A 127 5.62 -17.41 2.08
N THR A 128 4.94 -16.84 1.08
CA THR A 128 3.63 -16.21 1.23
C THR A 128 2.56 -17.19 1.70
N LEU A 129 2.58 -18.41 1.19
CA LEU A 129 1.67 -19.49 1.62
C LEU A 129 1.84 -19.90 3.10
N LYS A 130 2.97 -19.55 3.73
CA LYS A 130 3.25 -19.80 5.15
C LYS A 130 2.89 -18.64 6.06
N ILE A 131 2.46 -17.51 5.51
CA ILE A 131 2.08 -16.34 6.30
C ILE A 131 0.88 -16.68 7.17
N ARG A 132 1.07 -16.55 8.47
CA ARG A 132 0.00 -16.72 9.44
C ARG A 132 -0.84 -15.47 9.55
N VAL A 133 -2.14 -15.63 9.37
CA VAL A 133 -3.16 -14.59 9.53
C VAL A 133 -4.06 -15.02 10.68
N ASP A 134 -4.15 -14.21 11.73
CA ASP A 134 -4.91 -14.59 12.93
C ASP A 134 -5.24 -13.35 13.78
N GLN A 135 -5.93 -13.56 14.90
CA GLN A 135 -6.20 -12.53 15.89
C GLN A 135 -4.89 -11.96 16.46
N PRO A 136 -4.84 -10.66 16.83
CA PRO A 136 -3.60 -9.97 17.23
C PRO A 136 -2.84 -10.61 18.39
N PHE A 137 -3.55 -11.30 19.29
CA PHE A 137 -2.97 -11.95 20.49
C PHE A 137 -2.98 -13.47 20.41
N ALA A 138 -3.15 -14.03 19.21
CA ALA A 138 -3.06 -15.49 19.03
C ALA A 138 -1.61 -15.99 19.18
N GLU A 139 -1.46 -17.22 19.66
CA GLU A 139 -0.16 -17.88 19.80
C GLU A 139 -0.04 -19.07 18.82
N PRO A 140 1.09 -19.19 18.13
CA PRO A 140 2.21 -18.26 17.99
C PRO A 140 1.75 -16.93 17.31
N ALA A 141 2.46 -15.82 17.54
CA ALA A 141 2.10 -14.52 17.03
C ALA A 141 1.89 -14.53 15.49
N PRO A 142 0.77 -13.99 14.98
CA PRO A 142 0.54 -13.91 13.55
C PRO A 142 1.40 -12.82 12.92
N PHE A 143 1.69 -12.97 11.62
CA PHE A 143 2.35 -11.92 10.84
C PHE A 143 1.40 -10.74 10.55
N MET A 144 0.15 -11.03 10.27
CA MET A 144 -0.87 -10.01 10.01
C MET A 144 -2.23 -10.39 10.60
N GLY A 145 -3.02 -9.36 10.89
CA GLY A 145 -4.39 -9.47 11.38
C GLY A 145 -5.43 -9.23 10.27
N PRO A 146 -6.66 -8.83 10.66
CA PRO A 146 -7.75 -8.59 9.71
C PRO A 146 -7.61 -7.27 8.96
N GLN A 147 -8.43 -7.09 7.94
CA GLN A 147 -8.72 -5.79 7.35
C GLN A 147 -9.49 -4.91 8.32
N ILE A 148 -9.53 -3.59 8.07
CA ILE A 148 -10.25 -2.63 8.93
C ILE A 148 -11.76 -2.92 9.00
N SER A 149 -12.33 -3.59 8.00
CA SER A 149 -13.74 -3.94 7.90
C SER A 149 -13.97 -5.10 6.92
N GLU A 150 -15.13 -5.76 7.02
CA GLU A 150 -15.55 -6.77 6.05
C GLU A 150 -15.69 -6.20 4.63
N ALA A 151 -16.10 -4.93 4.51
CA ALA A 151 -16.16 -4.26 3.22
C ALA A 151 -14.77 -4.08 2.59
N ALA A 152 -13.75 -3.79 3.41
CA ALA A 152 -12.36 -3.72 2.93
C ALA A 152 -11.83 -5.12 2.53
N ALA A 153 -12.17 -6.15 3.29
CA ALA A 153 -11.84 -7.53 2.95
C ALA A 153 -12.47 -7.95 1.61
N LYS A 154 -13.77 -7.66 1.45
CA LYS A 154 -14.48 -7.92 0.20
C LYS A 154 -13.85 -7.17 -0.98
N PHE A 155 -13.48 -5.90 -0.80
CA PHE A 155 -12.83 -5.11 -1.86
C PHE A 155 -11.56 -5.78 -2.39
N ILE A 156 -10.74 -6.38 -1.54
CA ILE A 156 -9.52 -7.10 -1.95
C ILE A 156 -9.87 -8.35 -2.77
N LEU A 157 -10.88 -9.11 -2.36
CA LEU A 157 -11.31 -10.29 -3.09
C LEU A 157 -11.94 -9.93 -4.45
N ASP A 158 -12.75 -8.87 -4.49
CA ASP A 158 -13.31 -8.34 -5.74
C ASP A 158 -12.18 -7.84 -6.68
N ALA A 159 -11.15 -7.18 -6.13
CA ALA A 159 -9.99 -6.72 -6.88
C ALA A 159 -9.22 -7.90 -7.50
N GLN A 160 -8.99 -8.97 -6.73
CA GLN A 160 -8.39 -10.20 -7.25
C GLN A 160 -9.20 -10.77 -8.40
N ALA A 161 -10.52 -10.93 -8.21
CA ALA A 161 -11.39 -11.47 -9.25
C ALA A 161 -11.41 -10.59 -10.51
N ASN A 162 -11.37 -9.26 -10.34
CA ASN A 162 -11.27 -8.33 -11.47
C ASN A 162 -9.95 -8.50 -12.23
N LEU A 163 -8.81 -8.53 -11.55
CA LEU A 163 -7.50 -8.74 -12.18
C LEU A 163 -7.44 -10.07 -12.92
N GLN A 164 -8.00 -11.15 -12.36
CA GLN A 164 -8.10 -12.45 -13.02
C GLN A 164 -8.96 -12.38 -14.29
N SER A 165 -10.09 -11.66 -14.26
CA SER A 165 -10.97 -11.48 -15.42
C SER A 165 -10.31 -10.72 -16.57
N LEU A 166 -9.31 -9.87 -16.24
CA LEU A 166 -8.49 -9.11 -17.20
C LEU A 166 -7.30 -9.91 -17.76
N GLY A 167 -7.12 -11.16 -17.32
CA GLY A 167 -6.04 -12.05 -17.78
C GLY A 167 -4.91 -12.25 -16.77
N GLY A 168 -5.03 -11.69 -15.56
CA GLY A 168 -4.07 -11.94 -14.48
C GLY A 168 -4.12 -13.39 -14.00
N VAL A 169 -2.96 -13.93 -13.61
CA VAL A 169 -2.80 -15.29 -13.12
C VAL A 169 -2.49 -15.29 -11.63
N SER A 170 -3.33 -15.93 -10.81
CA SER A 170 -3.03 -16.07 -9.38
C SER A 170 -1.83 -16.99 -9.16
N LEU A 171 -0.74 -16.43 -8.62
CA LEU A 171 0.38 -17.20 -8.08
C LEU A 171 0.09 -17.66 -6.64
N VAL A 172 -0.57 -16.80 -5.86
CA VAL A 172 -1.16 -17.11 -4.55
C VAL A 172 -2.56 -16.51 -4.52
N GLU A 173 -3.57 -17.33 -4.29
CA GLU A 173 -4.94 -16.85 -4.23
C GLU A 173 -5.25 -16.28 -2.83
N ALA A 174 -5.69 -15.02 -2.78
CA ALA A 174 -6.25 -14.44 -1.57
C ALA A 174 -7.59 -15.10 -1.26
N LYS A 175 -7.77 -15.52 0.00
CA LYS A 175 -8.97 -16.24 0.45
C LYS A 175 -9.65 -15.50 1.58
N ALA A 176 -10.98 -15.49 1.55
CA ALA A 176 -11.77 -15.01 2.67
C ALA A 176 -11.54 -15.89 3.89
N GLY A 177 -11.33 -15.27 5.03
CA GLY A 177 -11.43 -15.88 6.34
C GLY A 177 -12.74 -15.53 7.02
N GLU A 178 -12.78 -15.63 8.36
CA GLU A 178 -13.90 -15.19 9.16
C GLU A 178 -13.94 -13.65 9.22
N ALA A 179 -15.13 -13.06 9.14
CA ALA A 179 -15.34 -11.60 9.19
C ALA A 179 -14.41 -10.82 8.22
N ALA A 180 -13.56 -9.96 8.74
CA ALA A 180 -12.65 -9.10 7.95
C ALA A 180 -11.28 -9.75 7.65
N PHE A 181 -11.09 -11.05 7.90
CA PHE A 181 -9.82 -11.71 7.60
C PHE A 181 -9.72 -12.06 6.11
N VAL A 182 -8.54 -11.77 5.53
CA VAL A 182 -8.17 -12.15 4.15
C VAL A 182 -6.73 -12.63 4.16
N SER A 183 -6.46 -13.77 3.53
CA SER A 183 -5.09 -14.23 3.34
C SER A 183 -4.38 -13.37 2.27
N PRO A 184 -3.03 -13.29 2.28
CA PRO A 184 -2.32 -12.58 1.23
C PRO A 184 -2.54 -13.24 -0.15
N GLY A 185 -2.59 -12.41 -1.18
CA GLY A 185 -2.67 -12.82 -2.59
C GLY A 185 -1.55 -12.23 -3.43
N ILE A 186 -1.12 -12.99 -4.43
CA ILE A 186 -0.16 -12.55 -5.44
C ILE A 186 -0.73 -12.86 -6.82
N ILE A 187 -0.85 -11.84 -7.67
CA ILE A 187 -1.33 -11.96 -9.05
C ILE A 187 -0.21 -11.61 -10.01
N ASP A 188 0.15 -12.48 -10.92
CA ASP A 188 0.93 -12.12 -12.10
C ASP A 188 0.02 -11.35 -13.07
N ALA A 189 0.30 -10.06 -13.19
CA ALA A 189 -0.41 -9.10 -14.02
C ALA A 189 0.32 -8.78 -15.32
N THR A 190 1.41 -9.49 -15.64
CA THR A 190 2.29 -9.20 -16.79
C THR A 190 1.53 -9.16 -18.11
N ASN A 191 0.52 -10.01 -18.27
CA ASN A 191 -0.24 -10.13 -19.52
C ASN A 191 -1.55 -9.33 -19.52
N ILE A 192 -1.80 -8.50 -18.52
CA ILE A 192 -2.94 -7.58 -18.51
C ILE A 192 -2.60 -6.37 -19.37
N ALA A 193 -3.28 -6.24 -20.52
CA ALA A 193 -2.98 -5.20 -21.50
C ALA A 193 -3.22 -3.76 -20.95
N GLU A 194 -4.27 -3.59 -20.16
CA GLU A 194 -4.60 -2.33 -19.50
C GLU A 194 -4.71 -2.61 -17.99
N LEU A 195 -3.56 -2.61 -17.30
CA LEU A 195 -3.52 -2.84 -15.86
C LEU A 195 -4.17 -1.67 -15.12
N PRO A 196 -5.25 -1.90 -14.32
CA PRO A 196 -5.91 -0.83 -13.61
C PRO A 196 -4.96 -0.05 -12.69
N ASP A 197 -4.95 1.28 -12.82
CA ASP A 197 -4.20 2.15 -11.92
C ASP A 197 -5.05 2.47 -10.68
N GLU A 198 -5.26 1.43 -9.87
CA GLU A 198 -6.01 1.48 -8.61
C GLU A 198 -5.14 1.03 -7.43
N GLU A 199 -5.31 1.73 -6.30
CA GLU A 199 -4.72 1.33 -5.03
C GLU A 199 -5.60 0.25 -4.37
N TYR A 200 -5.10 -0.98 -4.33
CA TYR A 200 -5.74 -2.06 -3.57
C TYR A 200 -5.20 -2.08 -2.13
N PHE A 201 -5.87 -1.35 -1.23
CA PHE A 201 -5.41 -1.11 0.14
C PHE A 201 -5.59 -2.33 1.05
N GLY A 202 -4.80 -3.37 0.78
CA GLY A 202 -4.87 -4.67 1.45
C GLY A 202 -3.76 -5.61 0.98
N PRO A 203 -3.80 -6.90 1.38
CA PRO A 203 -2.73 -7.85 1.16
C PRO A 203 -2.79 -8.50 -0.24
N LEU A 204 -2.82 -7.69 -1.28
CA LEU A 204 -2.82 -8.12 -2.68
C LEU A 204 -1.64 -7.47 -3.42
N LEU A 205 -0.69 -8.31 -3.86
CA LEU A 205 0.50 -7.88 -4.59
C LEU A 205 0.37 -8.24 -6.06
N GLN A 206 0.59 -7.27 -6.94
CA GLN A 206 0.63 -7.45 -8.39
C GLN A 206 2.07 -7.63 -8.84
N VAL A 207 2.37 -8.72 -9.54
CA VAL A 207 3.69 -8.96 -10.14
C VAL A 207 3.64 -8.57 -11.61
N VAL A 208 4.67 -7.85 -12.07
CA VAL A 208 4.86 -7.51 -13.49
C VAL A 208 6.28 -7.91 -13.89
N ARG A 209 6.40 -8.72 -14.95
CA ARG A 209 7.71 -9.16 -15.45
C ARG A 209 8.26 -8.14 -16.44
N TYR A 210 9.57 -7.91 -16.40
CA TYR A 210 10.24 -6.93 -17.25
C TYR A 210 11.56 -7.48 -17.81
N GLN A 211 12.09 -6.85 -18.87
CA GLN A 211 13.31 -7.29 -19.57
C GLN A 211 14.53 -6.42 -19.28
N SER A 212 14.37 -5.13 -18.97
CA SER A 212 15.46 -4.24 -18.61
C SER A 212 15.04 -3.29 -17.49
N LEU A 213 16.00 -2.75 -16.72
CA LEU A 213 15.73 -1.81 -15.63
C LEU A 213 14.99 -0.56 -16.15
N GLU A 214 15.34 -0.09 -17.34
CA GLU A 214 14.67 1.04 -17.99
C GLU A 214 13.17 0.75 -18.20
N GLN A 215 12.84 -0.46 -18.70
CA GLN A 215 11.45 -0.88 -18.84
C GLN A 215 10.74 -0.98 -17.47
N ALA A 216 11.41 -1.51 -16.46
CA ALA A 216 10.82 -1.58 -15.12
C ALA A 216 10.48 -0.20 -14.56
N VAL A 217 11.38 0.78 -14.73
CA VAL A 217 11.18 2.16 -14.29
C VAL A 217 10.08 2.85 -15.10
N GLU A 218 10.02 2.64 -16.42
CA GLU A 218 8.94 3.14 -17.27
C GLU A 218 7.57 2.61 -16.80
N LEU A 219 7.44 1.31 -16.61
CA LEU A 219 6.22 0.67 -16.12
C LEU A 219 5.87 1.10 -14.67
N ALA A 220 6.87 1.30 -13.82
CA ALA A 220 6.69 1.78 -12.46
C ALA A 220 6.17 3.22 -12.43
N ASN A 221 6.58 4.04 -13.38
CA ASN A 221 6.14 5.44 -13.54
C ASN A 221 4.77 5.58 -14.23
N ASP A 222 4.24 4.50 -14.82
CA ASP A 222 2.91 4.51 -15.45
C ASP A 222 1.82 4.40 -14.40
N THR A 223 1.69 5.44 -13.61
CA THR A 223 0.70 5.60 -12.55
C THR A 223 0.45 7.08 -12.27
N ARG A 224 -0.78 7.39 -11.88
CA ARG A 224 -1.18 8.73 -11.40
C ARG A 224 -0.79 8.98 -9.93
N PHE A 225 -0.35 7.95 -9.24
CA PHE A 225 0.07 8.04 -7.84
C PHE A 225 1.56 8.37 -7.74
N GLY A 226 1.95 8.84 -6.58
CA GLY A 226 3.34 9.04 -6.19
C GLY A 226 3.39 9.18 -4.67
N LEU A 227 4.17 8.35 -4.01
CA LEU A 227 4.36 8.40 -2.57
C LEU A 227 5.67 7.72 -2.18
N SER A 228 5.86 6.47 -2.65
CA SER A 228 7.08 5.72 -2.36
C SER A 228 7.38 4.74 -3.49
N ALA A 229 8.66 4.45 -3.67
CA ALA A 229 9.16 3.41 -4.54
C ALA A 229 10.32 2.68 -3.85
N GLY A 230 10.63 1.47 -4.30
CA GLY A 230 11.77 0.71 -3.79
C GLY A 230 12.53 0.00 -4.91
N LEU A 231 13.85 -0.08 -4.75
CA LEU A 231 14.73 -0.91 -5.56
C LEU A 231 15.46 -1.90 -4.67
N VAL A 232 15.57 -3.14 -5.12
CA VAL A 232 16.49 -4.14 -4.53
C VAL A 232 17.53 -4.50 -5.56
N SER A 233 18.75 -4.03 -5.33
CA SER A 233 19.94 -4.28 -6.12
C SER A 233 21.18 -4.19 -5.24
N THR A 234 22.23 -4.87 -5.62
CA THR A 234 23.59 -4.72 -5.08
C THR A 234 24.51 -3.94 -6.02
N ASP A 235 23.98 -3.42 -7.12
CA ASP A 235 24.72 -2.62 -8.11
C ASP A 235 24.39 -1.14 -7.92
N ASP A 236 25.41 -0.35 -7.56
CA ASP A 236 25.26 1.08 -7.32
C ASP A 236 24.82 1.84 -8.58
N SER A 237 25.19 1.40 -9.78
CA SER A 237 24.79 2.04 -11.03
C SER A 237 23.30 1.86 -11.33
N GLU A 238 22.73 0.70 -10.98
CA GLU A 238 21.28 0.47 -11.06
C GLU A 238 20.53 1.35 -10.05
N TRP A 239 21.09 1.54 -8.86
CA TRP A 239 20.53 2.44 -7.85
C TRP A 239 20.56 3.89 -8.30
N GLU A 240 21.69 4.39 -8.82
CA GLU A 240 21.79 5.75 -9.36
C GLU A 240 20.78 5.98 -10.49
N TYR A 241 20.71 5.05 -11.44
CA TYR A 241 19.73 5.12 -12.51
C TYR A 241 18.29 5.17 -11.98
N PHE A 242 17.95 4.30 -11.04
CA PHE A 242 16.60 4.25 -10.45
C PHE A 242 16.22 5.56 -9.77
N VAL A 243 17.09 6.09 -8.91
CA VAL A 243 16.83 7.36 -8.17
C VAL A 243 16.65 8.55 -9.13
N ASP A 244 17.42 8.59 -10.23
CA ASP A 244 17.32 9.68 -11.19
C ASP A 244 16.06 9.64 -12.06
N HIS A 245 15.42 8.47 -12.20
CA HIS A 245 14.34 8.28 -13.19
C HIS A 245 12.98 7.92 -12.57
N ILE A 246 12.93 7.43 -11.32
CA ILE A 246 11.66 7.11 -10.66
C ILE A 246 10.88 8.38 -10.26
N ARG A 247 9.56 8.32 -10.29
CA ARG A 247 8.65 9.45 -9.98
C ARG A 247 7.77 9.18 -8.75
N ALA A 248 8.29 8.55 -7.76
CA ALA A 248 7.54 8.28 -6.54
C ALA A 248 7.77 9.34 -5.46
#